data_ff7df39fa7cfbdba7666d1a4a05f82fd
#
_entry.id   ff7df39fa7cfbdba7666d1a4a05f82fd
#
_cell.length_a   1.000
_cell.length_b   1.000
_cell.length_c   1.000
_cell.angle_alpha   90.00
_cell.angle_beta   90.00
_cell.angle_gamma   90.00
#
_symmetry.space_group_name_H-M   'P 1'
#
loop_
_entity.id
_entity.type
_entity.pdbx_description
1 polymer ?
#
loop_
_entity_poly.entity_id
_entity_poly.type
_entity_poly.pdbx_seq_one_letter_code
_entity_poly.pdbx_strand_id
1 'polypeptide(L)'
;QRIVADEPDVLIYPDVGMDPLVQQLAPLRLAPVQCSGAGHPVTTGLPNVDYFLGSDLMETDNAQANYTETLVRLPNLGISPASDALPALQACHPPGALEGRSRAGVIFLCAQDPRRMMPGHDYLFARILQGVPDAERWFIASTREDVTRAFRRRLSRTCESYGVDSDSRCVILPRLASVEFGWVIHEVDLVLDTSFWSGCSTTFESLHRGTPVMTLPADSMRGRRSFAILRHLGLDELVAGTEKEYVSLAIRLATDRDFYAARLAEIDGIRDRLSGDESVIRALEDFLDRSLTGDV
;
A
#
# COMPACT_ATOMS: atom_id res chain seq x y z
N GLN A 1 18.81 -9.08 26.83
CA GLN A 1 20.21 -9.16 27.31
C GLN A 1 21.22 -9.02 26.17
N ARG A 2 21.02 -9.69 25.00
CA ARG A 2 21.99 -9.62 23.89
C ARG A 2 22.08 -8.20 23.26
N ILE A 3 20.95 -7.57 22.96
CA ILE A 3 20.93 -6.19 22.37
C ILE A 3 21.65 -5.20 23.30
N VAL A 4 21.38 -5.23 24.60
CA VAL A 4 22.03 -4.33 25.57
C VAL A 4 23.53 -4.62 25.69
N ALA A 5 23.96 -5.87 25.50
CA ALA A 5 25.39 -6.22 25.52
C ALA A 5 26.17 -5.76 24.28
N ASP A 6 25.45 -5.53 23.18
CA ASP A 6 26.04 -4.99 21.95
C ASP A 6 26.15 -3.46 21.97
N GLU A 7 25.63 -2.79 23.04
CA GLU A 7 25.67 -1.34 23.28
C GLU A 7 25.37 -0.47 22.07
N PRO A 8 24.22 -0.68 21.39
CA PRO A 8 23.90 0.12 20.21
C PRO A 8 23.60 1.57 20.61
N ASP A 9 24.09 2.53 19.83
CA ASP A 9 23.78 3.94 19.99
C ASP A 9 22.36 4.27 19.55
N VAL A 10 21.87 3.63 18.48
CA VAL A 10 20.54 3.80 17.92
C VAL A 10 19.88 2.45 17.64
N LEU A 11 18.58 2.33 17.94
CA LEU A 11 17.75 1.22 17.50
C LEU A 11 16.61 1.74 16.61
N ILE A 12 16.44 1.14 15.44
CA ILE A 12 15.33 1.42 14.54
C ILE A 12 14.41 0.19 14.50
N TYR A 13 13.15 0.41 14.85
CA TYR A 13 12.08 -0.60 14.81
C TYR A 13 11.16 -0.32 13.61
N PRO A 14 11.30 -1.00 12.48
CA PRO A 14 10.50 -0.69 11.28
C PRO A 14 9.03 -1.13 11.39
N ASP A 15 8.72 -2.08 12.27
CA ASP A 15 7.44 -2.82 12.24
C ASP A 15 6.80 -3.02 13.63
N VAL A 16 6.95 -2.04 14.53
CA VAL A 16 6.21 -2.01 15.81
C VAL A 16 4.71 -2.13 15.54
N GLY A 17 4.07 -3.11 16.17
CA GLY A 17 2.65 -3.42 15.94
C GLY A 17 2.37 -4.47 14.86
N MET A 18 3.39 -4.93 14.12
CA MET A 18 3.29 -6.02 13.15
C MET A 18 3.99 -7.29 13.60
N ASP A 19 5.20 -7.16 14.16
CA ASP A 19 5.96 -8.28 14.70
C ASP A 19 5.79 -8.40 16.23
N PRO A 20 5.39 -9.57 16.76
CA PRO A 20 5.16 -9.76 18.19
C PRO A 20 6.43 -9.58 19.05
N LEU A 21 7.62 -9.92 18.52
CA LEU A 21 8.87 -9.77 19.25
C LEU A 21 9.27 -8.29 19.33
N VAL A 22 9.20 -7.57 18.21
CA VAL A 22 9.45 -6.14 18.16
C VAL A 22 8.49 -5.39 19.08
N GLN A 23 7.23 -5.77 19.12
CA GLN A 23 6.23 -5.17 20.02
C GLN A 23 6.53 -5.39 21.51
N GLN A 24 7.25 -6.46 21.87
CA GLN A 24 7.69 -6.71 23.26
C GLN A 24 8.99 -5.98 23.60
N LEU A 25 9.86 -5.74 22.60
CA LEU A 25 11.15 -5.08 22.81
C LEU A 25 11.05 -3.55 22.82
N ALA A 26 10.25 -2.97 21.94
CA ALA A 26 10.15 -1.52 21.77
C ALA A 26 9.73 -0.73 23.04
N PRO A 27 8.93 -1.28 23.99
CA PRO A 27 8.68 -0.61 25.27
C PRO A 27 9.90 -0.51 26.20
N LEU A 28 10.97 -1.26 25.91
CA LEU A 28 12.18 -1.24 26.72
C LEU A 28 13.15 -0.18 26.19
N ARG A 29 13.91 0.50 27.08
CA ARG A 29 15.01 1.39 26.66
C ARG A 29 16.26 0.52 26.44
N LEU A 30 16.52 0.15 25.18
CA LEU A 30 17.63 -0.75 24.81
C LEU A 30 18.77 -0.01 24.10
N ALA A 31 18.57 1.26 23.73
CA ALA A 31 19.57 2.18 23.20
C ALA A 31 19.29 3.61 23.66
N PRO A 32 20.28 4.51 23.64
CA PRO A 32 20.10 5.93 23.92
C PRO A 32 19.03 6.58 23.03
N VAL A 33 19.03 6.27 21.73
CA VAL A 33 18.04 6.74 20.74
C VAL A 33 17.26 5.56 20.19
N GLN A 34 15.94 5.65 20.20
CA GLN A 34 15.06 4.64 19.64
C GLN A 34 14.07 5.25 18.65
N CYS A 35 14.03 4.72 17.45
CA CYS A 35 13.17 5.18 16.36
C CYS A 35 12.18 4.09 15.92
N SER A 36 11.03 4.50 15.45
CA SER A 36 10.12 3.66 14.64
C SER A 36 9.92 4.29 13.27
N GLY A 37 9.35 3.58 12.31
CA GLY A 37 9.13 4.18 11.00
C GLY A 37 8.47 3.27 9.97
N ALA A 38 8.72 3.56 8.75
CA ALA A 38 8.07 3.23 7.49
C ALA A 38 7.39 1.85 7.31
N GLY A 39 7.77 0.82 8.06
CA GLY A 39 7.17 -0.51 7.94
C GLY A 39 5.72 -0.55 8.40
N HIS A 40 5.44 0.00 9.59
CA HIS A 40 4.08 0.15 10.12
C HIS A 40 3.73 1.64 10.23
N PRO A 41 2.84 2.16 9.37
CA PRO A 41 2.61 3.61 9.23
C PRO A 41 1.67 4.18 10.29
N VAL A 42 1.93 3.91 11.56
CA VAL A 42 1.12 4.34 12.71
C VAL A 42 2.06 4.60 13.89
N THR A 43 1.77 5.67 14.66
CA THR A 43 2.47 5.94 15.94
C THR A 43 2.53 4.68 16.81
N THR A 44 3.63 4.48 17.53
CA THR A 44 3.77 3.36 18.45
C THR A 44 3.02 3.59 19.76
N GLY A 45 2.87 4.85 20.18
CA GLY A 45 2.32 5.23 21.48
C GLY A 45 3.22 4.84 22.66
N LEU A 46 4.49 4.50 22.40
CA LEU A 46 5.42 4.01 23.43
C LEU A 46 6.34 5.12 23.93
N PRO A 47 6.49 5.29 25.27
CA PRO A 47 7.28 6.38 25.85
C PRO A 47 8.80 6.23 25.63
N ASN A 48 9.26 5.05 25.25
CA ASN A 48 10.68 4.77 25.00
C ASN A 48 11.04 4.74 23.51
N VAL A 49 10.13 5.14 22.62
CA VAL A 49 10.42 5.41 21.21
C VAL A 49 10.43 6.93 21.03
N ASP A 50 11.58 7.48 20.67
CA ASP A 50 11.83 8.92 20.67
C ASP A 50 11.34 9.56 19.36
N TYR A 51 11.61 8.90 18.23
CA TYR A 51 11.34 9.43 16.89
C TYR A 51 10.52 8.49 16.05
N PHE A 52 9.66 9.08 15.21
CA PHE A 52 8.99 8.35 14.12
C PHE A 52 9.53 8.84 12.78
N LEU A 53 10.13 7.93 11.99
CA LEU A 53 10.68 8.21 10.66
C LEU A 53 9.55 8.18 9.63
N GLY A 54 8.99 9.34 9.33
CA GLY A 54 7.97 9.55 8.30
C GLY A 54 8.58 10.10 6.99
N SER A 55 7.76 10.70 6.14
CA SER A 55 8.22 11.28 4.88
C SER A 55 7.46 12.55 4.51
N ASP A 56 8.10 13.40 3.70
CA ASP A 56 7.48 14.65 3.25
C ASP A 56 6.19 14.43 2.46
N LEU A 57 6.17 13.43 1.58
CA LEU A 57 5.04 13.19 0.68
C LEU A 57 3.93 12.34 1.31
N MET A 58 4.26 11.49 2.29
CA MET A 58 3.27 10.63 2.94
C MET A 58 2.52 11.33 4.08
N GLU A 59 3.10 12.41 4.64
CA GLU A 59 2.54 13.13 5.76
C GLU A 59 1.80 14.39 5.33
N THR A 60 0.81 14.79 6.12
CA THR A 60 0.15 16.09 6.01
C THR A 60 0.92 17.14 6.81
N ASP A 61 0.66 18.43 6.58
CA ASP A 61 1.38 19.52 7.25
C ASP A 61 1.30 19.43 8.79
N ASN A 62 0.15 19.02 9.31
CA ASN A 62 -0.12 18.89 10.75
C ASN A 62 0.09 17.47 11.28
N ALA A 63 0.82 16.62 10.58
CA ALA A 63 0.93 15.19 10.90
C ALA A 63 1.53 14.90 12.28
N GLN A 64 2.37 15.80 12.85
CA GLN A 64 2.89 15.63 14.21
C GLN A 64 1.80 15.33 15.24
N ALA A 65 0.60 15.85 15.06
CA ALA A 65 -0.52 15.59 15.97
C ALA A 65 -0.98 14.11 15.98
N ASN A 66 -0.55 13.31 15.01
CA ASN A 66 -0.87 11.87 14.92
C ASN A 66 0.17 10.98 15.63
N TYR A 67 1.25 11.56 16.15
CA TYR A 67 2.40 10.84 16.71
C TYR A 67 2.67 11.26 18.14
N THR A 68 2.98 10.30 18.99
CA THR A 68 3.51 10.54 20.34
C THR A 68 5.02 10.78 20.32
N GLU A 69 5.68 10.22 19.32
CA GLU A 69 7.09 10.41 19.03
C GLU A 69 7.31 11.75 18.30
N THR A 70 8.55 12.26 18.31
CA THR A 70 8.91 13.37 17.42
C THR A 70 8.93 12.87 15.97
N LEU A 71 8.10 13.46 15.12
CA LEU A 71 8.02 13.09 13.70
C LEU A 71 9.22 13.69 12.95
N VAL A 72 10.04 12.81 12.38
CA VAL A 72 11.15 13.16 11.50
C VAL A 72 10.69 12.94 10.05
N ARG A 73 10.65 14.00 9.25
CA ARG A 73 10.26 13.94 7.85
C ARG A 73 11.49 13.72 6.97
N LEU A 74 11.64 12.50 6.48
CA LEU A 74 12.65 12.21 5.46
C LEU A 74 12.16 12.70 4.09
N PRO A 75 13.06 13.10 3.19
CA PRO A 75 12.66 13.64 1.89
C PRO A 75 11.88 12.64 1.05
N ASN A 76 11.09 13.14 0.12
CA ASN A 76 10.32 12.38 -0.84
C ASN A 76 9.45 11.29 -0.18
N LEU A 77 9.74 10.02 -0.44
CA LEU A 77 8.98 8.88 0.09
C LEU A 77 9.46 8.38 1.46
N GLY A 78 10.60 8.91 1.96
CA GLY A 78 11.21 8.43 3.21
C GLY A 78 11.69 6.98 3.18
N ILE A 79 11.64 6.35 2.00
CA ILE A 79 12.10 4.99 1.72
C ILE A 79 12.75 4.95 0.33
N SER A 80 13.73 4.06 0.14
CA SER A 80 14.36 3.77 -1.13
C SER A 80 14.21 2.28 -1.42
N PRO A 81 13.18 1.86 -2.18
CA PRO A 81 12.97 0.44 -2.47
C PRO A 81 14.09 -0.14 -3.32
N ALA A 82 14.47 -1.39 -3.04
CA ALA A 82 15.41 -2.13 -3.88
C ALA A 82 14.70 -2.65 -5.13
N SER A 83 15.30 -2.44 -6.30
CA SER A 83 14.73 -2.85 -7.60
C SER A 83 14.74 -4.36 -7.85
N ASP A 84 15.67 -5.08 -7.21
CA ASP A 84 15.94 -6.51 -7.38
C ASP A 84 15.14 -7.43 -6.43
N ALA A 85 14.28 -6.84 -5.59
CA ALA A 85 13.51 -7.59 -4.59
C ALA A 85 12.31 -8.36 -5.17
N LEU A 86 11.92 -8.09 -6.44
CA LEU A 86 10.73 -8.69 -7.04
C LEU A 86 11.08 -9.94 -7.88
N PRO A 87 10.26 -11.01 -7.81
CA PRO A 87 10.42 -12.15 -8.70
C PRO A 87 10.37 -11.73 -10.17
N ALA A 88 11.26 -12.27 -10.98
CA ALA A 88 11.22 -12.05 -12.43
C ALA A 88 9.87 -12.52 -12.99
N LEU A 89 9.31 -11.78 -13.97
CA LEU A 89 7.98 -12.09 -14.51
C LEU A 89 7.91 -13.50 -15.13
N GLN A 90 9.01 -13.98 -15.71
CA GLN A 90 9.12 -15.33 -16.29
C GLN A 90 9.00 -16.45 -15.24
N ALA A 91 9.25 -16.16 -13.97
CA ALA A 91 9.04 -17.10 -12.86
C ALA A 91 7.62 -17.06 -12.29
N CYS A 92 6.81 -16.09 -12.70
CA CYS A 92 5.44 -15.93 -12.21
C CYS A 92 4.49 -16.88 -12.94
N HIS A 93 3.52 -17.42 -12.22
CA HIS A 93 2.52 -18.36 -12.76
C HIS A 93 1.15 -18.11 -12.11
N PRO A 94 0.05 -18.50 -12.78
CA PRO A 94 -1.28 -18.34 -12.21
C PRO A 94 -1.44 -19.17 -10.93
N PRO A 95 -2.17 -18.64 -9.93
CA PRO A 95 -2.59 -19.44 -8.79
C PRO A 95 -3.60 -20.51 -9.22
N GLY A 96 -3.55 -21.70 -8.59
CA GLY A 96 -4.44 -22.82 -8.92
C GLY A 96 -5.93 -22.47 -8.87
N ALA A 97 -6.31 -21.49 -8.04
CA ALA A 97 -7.68 -20.98 -7.96
C ALA A 97 -8.18 -20.30 -9.27
N LEU A 98 -7.29 -19.97 -10.19
CA LEU A 98 -7.58 -19.35 -11.48
C LEU A 98 -7.38 -20.30 -12.68
N GLU A 99 -6.97 -21.54 -12.44
CA GLU A 99 -6.81 -22.53 -13.51
C GLU A 99 -8.13 -22.75 -14.26
N GLY A 100 -8.05 -22.69 -15.58
CA GLY A 100 -9.22 -22.87 -16.46
C GLY A 100 -10.20 -21.68 -16.50
N ARG A 101 -9.92 -20.58 -15.77
CA ARG A 101 -10.75 -19.39 -15.83
C ARG A 101 -10.40 -18.59 -17.08
N SER A 102 -11.40 -18.30 -17.91
CA SER A 102 -11.25 -17.40 -19.04
C SER A 102 -11.48 -15.94 -18.59
N ARG A 103 -10.65 -15.04 -19.09
CA ARG A 103 -10.82 -13.59 -18.89
C ARG A 103 -12.02 -13.10 -19.70
N ALA A 104 -13.02 -12.50 -19.06
CA ALA A 104 -14.24 -12.03 -19.72
C ALA A 104 -14.24 -10.51 -20.01
N GLY A 105 -13.53 -9.70 -19.24
CA GLY A 105 -13.55 -8.23 -19.32
C GLY A 105 -12.41 -7.59 -18.53
N VAL A 106 -12.65 -6.37 -18.06
CA VAL A 106 -11.72 -5.62 -17.23
C VAL A 106 -11.63 -6.26 -15.83
N ILE A 107 -10.42 -6.42 -15.33
CA ILE A 107 -10.16 -6.99 -14.01
C ILE A 107 -9.58 -5.91 -13.11
N PHE A 108 -10.30 -5.58 -12.04
CA PHE A 108 -9.82 -4.71 -10.96
C PHE A 108 -9.26 -5.56 -9.82
N LEU A 109 -8.10 -5.21 -9.30
CA LEU A 109 -7.53 -5.84 -8.11
C LEU A 109 -7.59 -4.90 -6.91
N CYS A 110 -8.04 -5.39 -5.76
CA CYS A 110 -7.77 -4.78 -4.47
C CYS A 110 -6.83 -5.71 -3.69
N ALA A 111 -5.56 -5.35 -3.62
CA ALA A 111 -4.50 -6.18 -3.04
C ALA A 111 -4.41 -6.11 -1.51
N GLN A 112 -5.27 -5.32 -0.84
CA GLN A 112 -5.25 -5.16 0.61
C GLN A 112 -5.89 -6.35 1.34
N ASP A 113 -5.36 -6.66 2.53
CA ASP A 113 -6.00 -7.61 3.44
C ASP A 113 -7.39 -7.08 3.87
N PRO A 114 -8.44 -7.92 3.87
CA PRO A 114 -9.79 -7.52 4.28
C PRO A 114 -9.89 -6.85 5.65
N ARG A 115 -8.96 -7.08 6.58
CA ARG A 115 -8.87 -6.38 7.87
C ARG A 115 -8.63 -4.87 7.73
N ARG A 116 -8.06 -4.45 6.62
CA ARG A 116 -7.69 -3.07 6.31
C ARG A 116 -8.73 -2.36 5.44
N MET A 117 -9.78 -3.07 5.02
CA MET A 117 -10.87 -2.53 4.21
C MET A 117 -12.00 -2.03 5.08
N MET A 118 -12.23 -0.71 5.07
CA MET A 118 -13.31 -0.08 5.83
C MET A 118 -14.68 -0.45 5.25
N PRO A 119 -15.64 -0.87 6.10
CA PRO A 119 -17.01 -1.17 5.64
C PRO A 119 -17.68 -0.01 4.90
N GLY A 120 -17.41 1.23 5.33
CA GLY A 120 -17.95 2.44 4.69
C GLY A 120 -17.48 2.66 3.25
N HIS A 121 -16.47 1.94 2.76
CA HIS A 121 -15.97 2.06 1.39
C HIS A 121 -16.42 0.93 0.45
N ASP A 122 -17.13 -0.08 0.94
CA ASP A 122 -17.57 -1.21 0.11
C ASP A 122 -18.47 -0.76 -1.05
N TYR A 123 -19.25 0.31 -0.84
CA TYR A 123 -20.11 0.86 -1.87
C TYR A 123 -19.34 1.42 -3.09
N LEU A 124 -18.11 1.89 -2.89
CA LEU A 124 -17.25 2.33 -4.01
C LEU A 124 -16.98 1.16 -4.96
N PHE A 125 -16.76 -0.02 -4.39
CA PHE A 125 -16.55 -1.23 -5.16
C PHE A 125 -17.78 -1.62 -5.97
N ALA A 126 -18.95 -1.57 -5.34
CA ALA A 126 -20.21 -1.88 -6.01
C ALA A 126 -20.54 -0.88 -7.12
N ARG A 127 -20.32 0.42 -6.88
CA ARG A 127 -20.55 1.48 -7.88
C ARG A 127 -19.61 1.38 -9.08
N ILE A 128 -18.35 1.03 -8.87
CA ILE A 128 -17.40 0.80 -9.98
C ILE A 128 -17.88 -0.37 -10.83
N LEU A 129 -18.26 -1.50 -10.21
CA LEU A 129 -18.77 -2.66 -10.92
C LEU A 129 -20.11 -2.36 -11.63
N GLN A 130 -20.97 -1.54 -11.04
CA GLN A 130 -22.20 -1.09 -11.70
C GLN A 130 -21.90 -0.27 -12.96
N GLY A 131 -20.88 0.57 -12.94
CA GLY A 131 -20.45 1.41 -14.07
C GLY A 131 -19.70 0.66 -15.17
N VAL A 132 -19.21 -0.57 -14.91
CA VAL A 132 -18.47 -1.40 -15.88
C VAL A 132 -19.07 -2.82 -15.85
N PRO A 133 -20.16 -3.09 -16.61
CA PRO A 133 -20.96 -4.31 -16.49
C PRO A 133 -20.17 -5.62 -16.67
N ASP A 134 -19.16 -5.65 -17.53
CA ASP A 134 -18.37 -6.85 -17.82
C ASP A 134 -17.10 -6.98 -16.96
N ALA A 135 -16.89 -6.09 -15.98
CA ALA A 135 -15.72 -6.13 -15.15
C ALA A 135 -15.84 -7.15 -14.01
N GLU A 136 -14.71 -7.73 -13.63
CA GLU A 136 -14.54 -8.49 -12.41
C GLU A 136 -13.75 -7.70 -11.39
N ARG A 137 -13.93 -8.03 -10.11
CA ARG A 137 -13.12 -7.51 -9.03
C ARG A 137 -12.49 -8.63 -8.24
N TRP A 138 -11.18 -8.60 -8.16
CA TRP A 138 -10.41 -9.58 -7.42
C TRP A 138 -9.92 -9.00 -6.09
N PHE A 139 -9.96 -9.83 -5.07
CA PHE A 139 -9.49 -9.55 -3.71
C PHE A 139 -8.57 -10.69 -3.26
N ILE A 140 -7.73 -10.40 -2.27
CA ILE A 140 -6.88 -11.43 -1.64
C ILE A 140 -7.47 -11.75 -0.26
N ALA A 141 -7.63 -13.03 0.04
CA ALA A 141 -8.12 -13.50 1.33
C ALA A 141 -7.20 -13.09 2.49
N SER A 142 -7.78 -12.83 3.65
CA SER A 142 -7.01 -12.66 4.88
C SER A 142 -6.36 -13.97 5.30
N THR A 143 -5.30 -13.91 6.10
CA THR A 143 -4.73 -15.06 6.82
C THR A 143 -5.73 -15.70 7.79
N ARG A 144 -6.78 -14.94 8.17
CA ARG A 144 -7.87 -15.40 9.04
C ARG A 144 -9.11 -15.67 8.20
N GLU A 145 -9.56 -16.91 8.18
CA GLU A 145 -10.74 -17.34 7.41
C GLU A 145 -12.03 -16.68 7.88
N ASP A 146 -12.18 -16.46 9.18
CA ASP A 146 -13.35 -15.77 9.77
C ASP A 146 -13.46 -14.32 9.25
N VAL A 147 -12.33 -13.63 9.08
CA VAL A 147 -12.27 -12.28 8.49
C VAL A 147 -12.67 -12.31 7.02
N THR A 148 -12.12 -13.24 6.25
CA THR A 148 -12.47 -13.40 4.82
C THR A 148 -13.97 -13.69 4.65
N ARG A 149 -14.53 -14.55 5.47
CA ARG A 149 -15.95 -14.91 5.47
C ARG A 149 -16.85 -13.73 5.86
N ALA A 150 -16.44 -12.94 6.86
CA ALA A 150 -17.14 -11.71 7.24
C ALA A 150 -17.11 -10.66 6.12
N PHE A 151 -15.95 -10.47 5.49
CA PHE A 151 -15.78 -9.58 4.35
C PHE A 151 -16.66 -10.00 3.17
N ARG A 152 -16.64 -11.28 2.78
CA ARG A 152 -17.50 -11.80 1.70
C ARG A 152 -18.97 -11.48 1.92
N ARG A 153 -19.50 -11.75 3.14
CA ARG A 153 -20.91 -11.46 3.48
C ARG A 153 -21.23 -9.97 3.40
N ARG A 154 -20.30 -9.12 3.86
CA ARG A 154 -20.45 -7.66 3.83
C ARG A 154 -20.46 -7.14 2.39
N LEU A 155 -19.50 -7.57 1.60
CA LEU A 155 -19.37 -7.21 0.19
C LEU A 155 -20.62 -7.65 -0.61
N SER A 156 -21.08 -8.90 -0.43
CA SER A 156 -22.27 -9.41 -1.12
C SER A 156 -23.51 -8.56 -0.83
N ARG A 157 -23.79 -8.23 0.44
CA ARG A 157 -24.92 -7.35 0.79
C ARG A 157 -24.81 -5.97 0.14
N THR A 158 -23.61 -5.40 0.13
CA THR A 158 -23.41 -4.10 -0.51
C THR A 158 -23.62 -4.19 -2.02
N CYS A 159 -23.01 -5.17 -2.70
CA CYS A 159 -23.20 -5.38 -4.13
C CYS A 159 -24.67 -5.58 -4.48
N GLU A 160 -25.39 -6.42 -3.73
CA GLU A 160 -26.82 -6.65 -3.90
C GLU A 160 -27.65 -5.35 -3.82
N SER A 161 -27.33 -4.45 -2.87
CA SER A 161 -28.01 -3.15 -2.75
C SER A 161 -27.79 -2.21 -3.94
N TYR A 162 -26.78 -2.47 -4.76
CA TYR A 162 -26.48 -1.76 -6.00
C TYR A 162 -26.84 -2.57 -7.26
N GLY A 163 -27.52 -3.70 -7.12
CA GLY A 163 -27.92 -4.56 -8.26
C GLY A 163 -26.74 -5.27 -8.94
N VAL A 164 -25.65 -5.49 -8.22
CA VAL A 164 -24.44 -6.18 -8.69
C VAL A 164 -24.42 -7.60 -8.13
N ASP A 165 -24.31 -8.59 -8.99
CA ASP A 165 -24.09 -9.99 -8.60
C ASP A 165 -22.65 -10.20 -8.16
N SER A 166 -22.43 -10.29 -6.84
CA SER A 166 -21.11 -10.49 -6.28
C SER A 166 -20.53 -11.89 -6.51
N ASP A 167 -21.39 -12.91 -6.69
CA ASP A 167 -20.95 -14.30 -6.82
C ASP A 167 -20.29 -14.54 -8.18
N SER A 168 -20.78 -13.89 -9.23
CA SER A 168 -20.18 -13.96 -10.56
C SER A 168 -19.04 -12.97 -10.78
N ARG A 169 -19.04 -11.82 -10.08
CA ARG A 169 -18.18 -10.67 -10.39
C ARG A 169 -17.11 -10.36 -9.34
N CYS A 170 -17.20 -10.92 -8.15
CA CYS A 170 -16.22 -10.71 -7.08
C CYS A 170 -15.46 -12.01 -6.77
N VAL A 171 -14.18 -12.05 -7.08
CA VAL A 171 -13.31 -13.20 -6.85
C VAL A 171 -12.45 -12.93 -5.61
N ILE A 172 -12.51 -13.80 -4.62
CA ILE A 172 -11.60 -13.73 -3.47
C ILE A 172 -10.58 -14.86 -3.62
N LEU A 173 -9.39 -14.48 -4.05
CA LEU A 173 -8.25 -15.39 -4.22
C LEU A 173 -7.71 -15.81 -2.85
N PRO A 174 -7.16 -17.01 -2.71
CA PRO A 174 -6.47 -17.41 -1.49
C PRO A 174 -5.23 -16.52 -1.23
N ARG A 175 -4.57 -16.73 -0.11
CA ARG A 175 -3.23 -16.15 0.08
C ARG A 175 -2.30 -16.70 -1.00
N LEU A 176 -1.57 -15.79 -1.63
CA LEU A 176 -0.71 -16.08 -2.77
C LEU A 176 0.76 -16.09 -2.35
N ALA A 177 1.54 -16.98 -2.95
CA ALA A 177 3.00 -16.87 -2.94
C ALA A 177 3.44 -15.66 -3.79
N SER A 178 4.66 -15.15 -3.57
CA SER A 178 5.15 -13.96 -4.29
C SER A 178 5.12 -14.11 -5.82
N VAL A 179 5.40 -15.31 -6.34
CA VAL A 179 5.35 -15.61 -7.77
C VAL A 179 3.92 -15.61 -8.34
N GLU A 180 2.95 -16.13 -7.58
CA GLU A 180 1.53 -16.10 -7.94
C GLU A 180 0.98 -14.68 -7.86
N PHE A 181 1.37 -13.91 -6.83
CA PHE A 181 0.96 -12.53 -6.65
C PHE A 181 1.50 -11.65 -7.78
N GLY A 182 2.76 -11.84 -8.16
CA GLY A 182 3.37 -11.16 -9.30
C GLY A 182 2.64 -11.45 -10.61
N TRP A 183 2.17 -12.69 -10.83
CA TRP A 183 1.32 -13.03 -11.97
C TRP A 183 -0.03 -12.32 -11.91
N VAL A 184 -0.69 -12.33 -10.75
CA VAL A 184 -2.01 -11.67 -10.57
C VAL A 184 -1.90 -10.16 -10.85
N ILE A 185 -0.86 -9.48 -10.33
CA ILE A 185 -0.66 -8.05 -10.61
C ILE A 185 -0.47 -7.81 -12.12
N HIS A 186 0.30 -8.64 -12.80
CA HIS A 186 0.55 -8.49 -14.24
C HIS A 186 -0.73 -8.74 -15.07
N GLU A 187 -1.61 -9.63 -14.62
CA GLU A 187 -2.81 -10.03 -15.36
C GLU A 187 -3.98 -9.04 -15.23
N VAL A 188 -4.04 -8.28 -14.14
CA VAL A 188 -5.13 -7.33 -13.91
C VAL A 188 -4.92 -6.02 -14.67
N ASP A 189 -6.02 -5.32 -14.99
CA ASP A 189 -5.95 -4.06 -15.72
C ASP A 189 -5.68 -2.88 -14.79
N LEU A 190 -6.16 -2.92 -13.55
CA LEU A 190 -6.09 -1.79 -12.65
C LEU A 190 -6.08 -2.25 -11.18
N VAL A 191 -5.13 -1.75 -10.41
CA VAL A 191 -5.15 -1.90 -8.96
C VAL A 191 -5.89 -0.72 -8.33
N LEU A 192 -6.92 -1.05 -7.56
CA LEU A 192 -7.73 -0.10 -6.82
C LEU A 192 -7.26 -0.06 -5.36
N ASP A 193 -6.50 0.97 -5.02
CA ASP A 193 -6.00 1.17 -3.67
C ASP A 193 -7.11 1.59 -2.71
N THR A 194 -6.96 1.27 -1.42
CA THR A 194 -7.92 1.61 -0.37
C THR A 194 -7.49 2.86 0.40
N SER A 195 -8.39 3.83 0.55
CA SER A 195 -8.08 5.14 1.15
C SER A 195 -7.69 5.08 2.63
N PHE A 196 -8.21 4.12 3.40
CA PHE A 196 -7.94 4.07 4.84
C PHE A 196 -6.60 3.40 5.18
N TRP A 197 -6.20 2.41 4.39
CA TRP A 197 -4.92 1.72 4.50
C TRP A 197 -4.36 1.46 3.11
N SER A 198 -3.55 2.38 2.66
CA SER A 198 -2.99 2.39 1.32
C SER A 198 -1.89 1.34 1.14
N GLY A 199 -1.71 0.90 -0.09
CA GLY A 199 -0.58 0.08 -0.50
C GLY A 199 0.75 0.82 -0.40
N CYS A 200 1.84 0.08 -0.30
CA CYS A 200 3.20 0.61 -0.46
C CYS A 200 3.98 -0.36 -1.36
N SER A 201 4.47 -1.47 -0.80
CA SER A 201 5.17 -2.51 -1.58
C SER A 201 4.33 -3.01 -2.75
N THR A 202 3.02 -3.19 -2.54
CA THR A 202 2.10 -3.60 -3.62
C THR A 202 1.96 -2.53 -4.71
N THR A 203 2.01 -1.24 -4.36
CA THR A 203 1.97 -0.15 -5.34
C THR A 203 3.26 -0.10 -6.16
N PHE A 204 4.42 -0.20 -5.51
CA PHE A 204 5.70 -0.31 -6.20
C PHE A 204 5.74 -1.53 -7.14
N GLU A 205 5.33 -2.70 -6.65
CA GLU A 205 5.30 -3.91 -7.47
C GLU A 205 4.37 -3.77 -8.68
N SER A 206 3.18 -3.17 -8.49
CA SER A 206 2.23 -2.96 -9.58
C SER A 206 2.81 -2.04 -10.66
N LEU A 207 3.36 -0.90 -10.28
CA LEU A 207 3.96 0.05 -11.21
C LEU A 207 5.21 -0.54 -11.90
N HIS A 208 6.04 -1.28 -11.16
CA HIS A 208 7.21 -1.97 -11.73
C HIS A 208 6.79 -3.00 -12.80
N ARG A 209 5.65 -3.66 -12.62
CA ARG A 209 5.09 -4.62 -13.60
C ARG A 209 4.29 -3.94 -14.73
N GLY A 210 4.15 -2.61 -14.69
CA GLY A 210 3.42 -1.83 -15.68
C GLY A 210 1.92 -1.78 -15.43
N THR A 211 1.44 -2.24 -14.28
CA THR A 211 0.02 -2.22 -13.93
C THR A 211 -0.34 -0.92 -13.22
N PRO A 212 -1.30 -0.14 -13.74
CA PRO A 212 -1.73 1.10 -13.11
C PRO A 212 -2.30 0.87 -11.72
N VAL A 213 -2.02 1.83 -10.83
CA VAL A 213 -2.61 1.91 -9.49
C VAL A 213 -3.33 3.23 -9.38
N MET A 214 -4.58 3.24 -8.95
CA MET A 214 -5.28 4.47 -8.60
C MET A 214 -5.58 4.52 -7.10
N THR A 215 -5.61 5.72 -6.54
CA THR A 215 -5.79 5.92 -5.10
C THR A 215 -6.71 7.09 -4.78
N LEU A 216 -7.29 7.05 -3.58
CA LEU A 216 -7.97 8.15 -2.90
C LEU A 216 -7.26 8.36 -1.55
N PRO A 217 -6.43 9.40 -1.38
CA PRO A 217 -5.67 9.61 -0.15
C PRO A 217 -6.55 9.95 1.05
N ALA A 218 -6.14 9.50 2.24
CA ALA A 218 -6.70 9.92 3.52
C ALA A 218 -5.79 10.93 4.24
N ASP A 219 -6.12 11.31 5.47
CA ASP A 219 -5.44 12.36 6.24
C ASP A 219 -4.25 11.85 7.09
N SER A 220 -3.89 10.58 6.97
CA SER A 220 -2.77 9.99 7.71
C SER A 220 -1.87 9.16 6.80
N MET A 221 -0.60 9.01 7.17
CA MET A 221 0.42 8.27 6.42
C MET A 221 -0.10 6.92 5.91
N ARG A 222 -0.78 6.14 6.76
CA ARG A 222 -1.29 4.81 6.38
C ARG A 222 -2.25 4.82 5.19
N GLY A 223 -2.96 5.91 4.95
CA GLY A 223 -3.89 6.08 3.83
C GLY A 223 -3.33 6.94 2.68
N ARG A 224 -2.02 7.29 2.70
CA ARG A 224 -1.40 8.20 1.74
C ARG A 224 -0.20 7.62 0.98
N ARG A 225 0.18 6.38 1.25
CA ARG A 225 1.41 5.79 0.71
C ARG A 225 1.37 5.66 -0.82
N SER A 226 0.29 5.12 -1.40
CA SER A 226 0.12 5.09 -2.87
C SER A 226 0.03 6.48 -3.46
N PHE A 227 -0.66 7.41 -2.78
CA PHE A 227 -0.70 8.82 -3.18
C PHE A 227 0.71 9.43 -3.31
N ALA A 228 1.53 9.27 -2.26
CA ALA A 228 2.88 9.79 -2.25
C ALA A 228 3.73 9.20 -3.39
N ILE A 229 3.62 7.88 -3.62
CA ILE A 229 4.34 7.19 -4.71
C ILE A 229 3.91 7.76 -6.06
N LEU A 230 2.61 7.87 -6.32
CA LEU A 230 2.09 8.40 -7.59
C LEU A 230 2.51 9.86 -7.82
N ARG A 231 2.42 10.70 -6.80
CA ARG A 231 2.88 12.11 -6.83
C ARG A 231 4.38 12.22 -7.11
N HIS A 232 5.20 11.43 -6.41
CA HIS A 232 6.66 11.41 -6.61
C HIS A 232 7.05 11.06 -8.04
N LEU A 233 6.25 10.21 -8.67
CA LEU A 233 6.47 9.74 -10.04
C LEU A 233 5.82 10.64 -11.11
N GLY A 234 5.00 11.61 -10.71
CA GLY A 234 4.27 12.49 -11.63
C GLY A 234 3.03 11.85 -12.25
N LEU A 235 2.45 10.83 -11.59
CA LEU A 235 1.25 10.10 -12.04
C LEU A 235 -0.03 10.67 -11.40
N ASP A 236 -0.18 11.99 -11.34
CA ASP A 236 -1.27 12.68 -10.65
C ASP A 236 -2.66 12.34 -11.19
N GLU A 237 -2.77 12.01 -12.48
CA GLU A 237 -4.01 11.58 -13.13
C GLU A 237 -4.61 10.27 -12.57
N LEU A 238 -3.83 9.53 -11.79
CA LEU A 238 -4.27 8.31 -11.09
C LEU A 238 -4.69 8.57 -9.63
N VAL A 239 -4.71 9.84 -9.21
CA VAL A 239 -5.10 10.27 -7.86
C VAL A 239 -6.46 10.92 -7.89
N ALA A 240 -7.42 10.36 -7.16
CA ALA A 240 -8.73 10.96 -6.95
C ALA A 240 -8.73 11.86 -5.70
N GLY A 241 -9.41 13.00 -5.75
CA GLY A 241 -9.57 13.90 -4.61
C GLY A 241 -10.83 13.62 -3.78
N THR A 242 -11.81 12.89 -4.35
CA THR A 242 -13.09 12.55 -3.71
C THR A 242 -13.52 11.13 -4.06
N GLU A 243 -14.41 10.54 -3.24
CA GLU A 243 -15.01 9.23 -3.52
C GLU A 243 -15.76 9.19 -4.88
N LYS A 244 -16.41 10.29 -5.25
CA LYS A 244 -17.08 10.42 -6.55
C LYS A 244 -16.05 10.38 -7.69
N GLU A 245 -14.96 11.10 -7.56
CA GLU A 245 -13.87 11.08 -8.54
C GLU A 245 -13.20 9.71 -8.60
N TYR A 246 -13.02 9.04 -7.44
CA TYR A 246 -12.46 7.69 -7.41
C TYR A 246 -13.30 6.70 -8.24
N VAL A 247 -14.62 6.72 -8.08
CA VAL A 247 -15.52 5.89 -8.91
C VAL A 247 -15.45 6.28 -10.38
N SER A 248 -15.50 7.58 -10.68
CA SER A 248 -15.50 8.07 -12.07
C SER A 248 -14.17 7.76 -12.78
N LEU A 249 -13.05 7.88 -12.07
CA LEU A 249 -11.72 7.59 -12.60
C LEU A 249 -11.55 6.09 -12.88
N ALA A 250 -12.01 5.21 -11.98
CA ALA A 250 -11.98 3.77 -12.19
C ALA A 250 -12.79 3.36 -13.43
N ILE A 251 -13.99 3.93 -13.60
CA ILE A 251 -14.83 3.68 -14.78
C ILE A 251 -14.15 4.19 -16.04
N ARG A 252 -13.57 5.40 -15.99
CA ARG A 252 -12.87 5.99 -17.14
C ARG A 252 -11.67 5.14 -17.56
N LEU A 253 -10.83 4.69 -16.62
CA LEU A 253 -9.70 3.80 -16.90
C LEU A 253 -10.15 2.46 -17.51
N ALA A 254 -11.35 1.99 -17.20
CA ALA A 254 -11.90 0.76 -17.75
C ALA A 254 -12.56 0.92 -19.13
N THR A 255 -13.05 2.11 -19.47
CA THR A 255 -13.92 2.31 -20.66
C THR A 255 -13.31 3.24 -21.71
N ASP A 256 -12.36 4.11 -21.34
CA ASP A 256 -11.67 5.03 -22.24
C ASP A 256 -10.27 4.46 -22.58
N ARG A 257 -10.19 3.79 -23.73
CA ARG A 257 -8.96 3.08 -24.17
C ARG A 257 -7.78 4.03 -24.38
N ASP A 258 -8.03 5.23 -24.89
CA ASP A 258 -6.96 6.21 -25.17
C ASP A 258 -6.40 6.76 -23.85
N PHE A 259 -7.28 7.06 -22.90
CA PHE A 259 -6.90 7.50 -21.57
C PHE A 259 -6.09 6.41 -20.84
N TYR A 260 -6.53 5.17 -20.92
CA TYR A 260 -5.82 4.03 -20.32
C TYR A 260 -4.44 3.81 -20.94
N ALA A 261 -4.36 3.80 -22.27
CA ALA A 261 -3.10 3.63 -23.01
C ALA A 261 -2.08 4.74 -22.68
N ALA A 262 -2.55 5.99 -22.54
CA ALA A 262 -1.70 7.10 -22.10
C ALA A 262 -1.09 6.86 -20.71
N ARG A 263 -1.89 6.35 -19.76
CA ARG A 263 -1.38 6.01 -18.40
C ARG A 263 -0.38 4.88 -18.43
N LEU A 264 -0.58 3.85 -19.27
CA LEU A 264 0.41 2.77 -19.44
C LEU A 264 1.74 3.30 -19.98
N ALA A 265 1.70 4.19 -20.96
CA ALA A 265 2.90 4.79 -21.54
C ALA A 265 3.67 5.65 -20.51
N GLU A 266 2.96 6.40 -19.66
CA GLU A 266 3.58 7.17 -18.57
C GLU A 266 4.26 6.24 -17.56
N ILE A 267 3.59 5.16 -17.13
CA ILE A 267 4.14 4.18 -16.19
C ILE A 267 5.38 3.50 -16.79
N ASP A 268 5.36 3.14 -18.06
CA ASP A 268 6.52 2.54 -18.72
C ASP A 268 7.73 3.47 -18.73
N GLY A 269 7.49 4.78 -18.97
CA GLY A 269 8.53 5.80 -19.01
C GLY A 269 9.18 6.14 -17.65
N ILE A 270 8.61 5.67 -16.53
CA ILE A 270 9.09 6.04 -15.17
C ILE A 270 9.66 4.85 -14.38
N ARG A 271 9.71 3.64 -14.94
CA ARG A 271 10.10 2.43 -14.21
C ARG A 271 11.46 2.54 -13.53
N ASP A 272 12.43 3.18 -14.19
CA ASP A 272 13.78 3.38 -13.64
C ASP A 272 13.81 4.35 -12.44
N ARG A 273 12.73 5.11 -12.22
CA ARG A 273 12.60 6.06 -11.11
C ARG A 273 11.94 5.45 -9.86
N LEU A 274 11.51 4.20 -9.94
CA LEU A 274 10.85 3.50 -8.83
C LEU A 274 11.80 3.13 -7.68
N SER A 275 13.11 3.22 -7.90
CA SER A 275 14.16 2.85 -6.93
C SER A 275 15.35 3.80 -7.03
N GLY A 276 16.26 3.72 -6.06
CA GLY A 276 17.55 4.41 -6.13
C GLY A 276 17.52 5.87 -5.64
N ASP A 277 16.53 6.29 -4.87
CA ASP A 277 16.55 7.61 -4.24
C ASP A 277 17.57 7.65 -3.08
N GLU A 278 18.79 8.10 -3.40
CA GLU A 278 19.86 8.25 -2.39
C GLU A 278 19.62 9.42 -1.43
N SER A 279 18.76 10.38 -1.75
CA SER A 279 18.50 11.54 -0.89
C SER A 279 17.91 11.12 0.46
N VAL A 280 17.08 10.08 0.46
CA VAL A 280 16.51 9.49 1.68
C VAL A 280 17.60 8.89 2.56
N ILE A 281 18.58 8.18 1.95
CA ILE A 281 19.69 7.54 2.68
C ILE A 281 20.54 8.60 3.35
N ARG A 282 20.94 9.66 2.59
CA ARG A 282 21.73 10.78 3.13
C ARG A 282 21.01 11.51 4.26
N ALA A 283 19.71 11.78 4.09
CA ALA A 283 18.94 12.44 5.14
C ALA A 283 18.78 11.58 6.40
N LEU A 284 18.69 10.26 6.25
CA LEU A 284 18.68 9.34 7.39
C LEU A 284 20.03 9.33 8.10
N GLU A 285 21.16 9.28 7.37
CA GLU A 285 22.51 9.37 7.92
C GLU A 285 22.68 10.68 8.73
N ASP A 286 22.33 11.83 8.12
CA ASP A 286 22.39 13.15 8.78
C ASP A 286 21.50 13.23 10.02
N PHE A 287 20.32 12.61 10.00
CA PHE A 287 19.44 12.55 11.17
C PHE A 287 20.07 11.71 12.29
N LEU A 288 20.62 10.54 11.97
CA LEU A 288 21.25 9.66 12.96
C LEU A 288 22.41 10.36 13.65
N ASP A 289 23.31 11.03 12.90
CA ASP A 289 24.43 11.78 13.46
C ASP A 289 23.96 12.88 14.40
N ARG A 290 22.96 13.68 14.03
CA ARG A 290 22.39 14.75 14.87
C ARG A 290 21.67 14.21 16.10
N SER A 291 20.99 13.06 15.99
CA SER A 291 20.27 12.47 17.12
C SER A 291 21.22 12.01 18.25
N LEU A 292 22.44 11.66 17.92
CA LEU A 292 23.49 11.29 18.89
C LEU A 292 24.13 12.50 19.57
N THR A 293 24.14 13.66 18.92
CA THR A 293 24.69 14.91 19.49
C THR A 293 23.65 15.73 20.24
N GLY A 294 22.35 15.39 20.12
CA GLY A 294 21.24 16.12 20.74
C GLY A 294 20.81 17.36 19.97
N ASP A 295 21.14 17.44 18.67
CA ASP A 295 20.87 18.57 17.76
C ASP A 295 19.64 18.34 16.84
N VAL A 296 18.71 17.51 17.23
CA VAL A 296 17.49 17.18 16.46
C VAL A 296 16.31 18.03 16.87
#